data_28376b631a7572e7e666a51179452c58
#
_entry.id   28376b631a7572e7e666a51179452c58
#
_cell.length_a   1.000
_cell.length_b   1.000
_cell.length_c   1.000
_cell.angle_alpha   90.00
_cell.angle_beta   90.00
_cell.angle_gamma   90.00
#
_symmetry.space_group_name_H-M   'P 1'
#
loop_
_entity.id
_entity.type
_entity.pdbx_description
1 polymer ?
#
loop_
_entity_poly.entity_id
_entity_poly.type
_entity_poly.pdbx_seq_one_letter_code
_entity_poly.pdbx_strand_id
1 'polypeptide(L)'
;DTLFLRGSEPMEAGQPSREPLFPPPVSVLLGALRTAVLRQKRISFAAYKAEQCPQEILEYIGPCGQPAPFQITAVLMRCKGSLYAPCPANWFVDKKEKTSQPANSEDTFSPGDRTLLRAELPAPEAASLLLHSSAGTALPMVCADDAKSLATYWVRLDCLNRPPVKFAAGDLLAQSELYDTEPRTGIAIDYKRKVQEGKIYTAVHIRLRPGVT
;
A
#
# COMPACT_ATOMS: atom_id res chain seq x y z
N ASP A 1 3.39 11.51 14.15
CA ASP A 1 4.11 10.23 14.19
C ASP A 1 4.39 9.74 12.78
N THR A 2 5.43 8.93 12.61
CA THR A 2 5.83 8.35 11.32
C THR A 2 5.74 6.83 11.37
N LEU A 3 5.47 6.22 10.22
CA LEU A 3 5.47 4.77 10.03
C LEU A 3 6.77 4.39 9.29
N PHE A 4 7.42 3.32 9.76
CA PHE A 4 8.52 2.70 9.05
C PHE A 4 8.12 1.28 8.65
N LEU A 5 7.82 1.11 7.38
CA LEU A 5 7.42 -0.16 6.80
C LEU A 5 8.35 -0.46 5.64
N ARG A 6 9.13 -1.51 5.77
CA ARG A 6 10.06 -1.92 4.72
C ARG A 6 9.58 -3.19 4.03
N GLY A 7 10.01 -3.38 2.78
CA GLY A 7 9.91 -4.66 2.10
C GLY A 7 10.82 -5.74 2.69
N SER A 8 10.83 -6.92 2.10
CA SER A 8 11.64 -8.07 2.51
C SER A 8 13.14 -7.92 2.21
N GLU A 9 13.55 -6.86 1.54
CA GLU A 9 14.93 -6.67 1.13
C GLU A 9 15.86 -6.35 2.31
N PRO A 10 17.09 -6.89 2.32
CA PRO A 10 18.07 -6.60 3.36
C PRO A 10 18.43 -5.11 3.33
N MET A 11 18.71 -4.55 4.50
CA MET A 11 19.30 -3.21 4.61
C MET A 11 20.81 -3.37 4.48
N GLU A 12 21.34 -2.97 3.33
CA GLU A 12 22.78 -2.95 3.10
C GLU A 12 23.34 -1.57 3.42
N ALA A 13 24.52 -1.56 4.05
CA ALA A 13 25.20 -0.32 4.36
C ALA A 13 25.60 0.41 3.07
N GLY A 14 25.33 1.71 3.01
CA GLY A 14 25.64 2.53 1.84
C GLY A 14 24.63 2.47 0.72
N GLN A 15 23.60 1.61 0.80
CA GLN A 15 22.51 1.59 -0.16
C GLN A 15 21.38 2.53 0.30
N PRO A 16 20.81 3.34 -0.60
CA PRO A 16 19.60 4.10 -0.27
C PRO A 16 18.48 3.11 0.04
N SER A 17 17.74 3.37 1.11
CA SER A 17 16.53 2.63 1.40
C SER A 17 15.56 2.78 0.22
N ARG A 18 15.02 1.66 -0.24
CA ARG A 18 13.95 1.68 -1.26
C ARG A 18 12.68 2.32 -0.70
N GLU A 19 11.74 2.58 -1.59
CA GLU A 19 10.45 3.13 -1.21
C GLU A 19 9.79 2.33 -0.09
N PRO A 20 9.20 3.00 0.90
CA PRO A 20 8.50 2.32 1.98
C PRO A 20 7.27 1.59 1.46
N LEU A 21 6.91 0.48 2.10
CA LEU A 21 5.71 -0.28 1.78
C LEU A 21 4.47 0.49 2.26
N PHE A 22 3.62 0.88 1.31
CA PHE A 22 2.35 1.52 1.61
C PHE A 22 1.27 1.07 0.60
N PRO A 23 0.06 0.72 1.04
CA PRO A 23 -0.43 0.68 2.41
C PRO A 23 0.28 -0.39 3.28
N PRO A 24 0.15 -0.30 4.62
CA PRO A 24 0.68 -1.32 5.52
C PRO A 24 0.18 -2.71 5.15
N PRO A 25 1.05 -3.73 5.12
CA PRO A 25 0.60 -5.11 4.91
C PRO A 25 -0.44 -5.55 5.94
N VAL A 26 -1.39 -6.36 5.52
CA VAL A 26 -2.46 -6.88 6.40
C VAL A 26 -1.90 -7.56 7.64
N SER A 27 -0.79 -8.30 7.53
CA SER A 27 -0.12 -8.94 8.65
C SER A 27 0.38 -7.95 9.72
N VAL A 28 0.87 -6.79 9.30
CA VAL A 28 1.31 -5.70 10.21
C VAL A 28 0.10 -5.11 10.94
N LEU A 29 -0.97 -4.83 10.20
CA LEU A 29 -2.21 -4.31 10.78
C LEU A 29 -2.84 -5.30 11.76
N LEU A 30 -2.84 -6.58 11.42
CA LEU A 30 -3.32 -7.64 12.30
C LEU A 30 -2.52 -7.70 13.60
N GLY A 31 -1.19 -7.61 13.52
CA GLY A 31 -0.31 -7.54 14.67
C GLY A 31 -0.57 -6.30 15.55
N ALA A 32 -0.79 -5.15 14.90
CA ALA A 32 -1.12 -3.91 15.59
C ALA A 32 -2.46 -3.99 16.32
N LEU A 33 -3.50 -4.56 15.70
CA LEU A 33 -4.81 -4.77 16.32
C LEU A 33 -4.72 -5.71 17.52
N ARG A 34 -4.04 -6.84 17.39
CA ARG A 34 -3.78 -7.77 18.51
C ARG A 34 -3.10 -7.04 19.67
N THR A 35 -2.05 -6.28 19.36
CA THR A 35 -1.30 -5.53 20.37
C THR A 35 -2.17 -4.47 21.04
N ALA A 36 -3.04 -3.79 20.31
CA ALA A 36 -3.96 -2.81 20.87
C ALA A 36 -4.95 -3.46 21.86
N VAL A 37 -5.52 -4.61 21.52
CA VAL A 37 -6.41 -5.37 22.42
C VAL A 37 -5.67 -5.80 23.67
N LEU A 38 -4.47 -6.38 23.54
CA LEU A 38 -3.66 -6.80 24.69
C LEU A 38 -3.36 -5.62 25.63
N ARG A 39 -2.96 -4.47 25.08
CA ARG A 39 -2.71 -3.24 25.85
C ARG A 39 -3.96 -2.76 26.57
N GLN A 40 -5.09 -2.72 25.88
CA GLN A 40 -6.37 -2.30 26.46
C GLN A 40 -6.77 -3.22 27.63
N LYS A 41 -6.53 -4.51 27.51
CA LYS A 41 -6.80 -5.51 28.56
C LYS A 41 -5.66 -5.66 29.57
N ARG A 42 -4.57 -4.89 29.44
CA ARG A 42 -3.40 -4.94 30.33
C ARG A 42 -2.73 -6.32 30.39
N ILE A 43 -2.75 -7.04 29.27
CA ILE A 43 -2.10 -8.35 29.12
C ILE A 43 -0.72 -8.16 28.52
N SER A 44 0.31 -8.74 29.13
CA SER A 44 1.67 -8.71 28.58
C SER A 44 1.77 -9.64 27.37
N PHE A 45 2.65 -9.27 26.42
CA PHE A 45 2.91 -10.12 25.25
C PHE A 45 3.49 -11.50 25.66
N ALA A 46 4.26 -11.56 26.74
CA ALA A 46 4.78 -12.82 27.27
C ALA A 46 3.67 -13.76 27.75
N ALA A 47 2.70 -13.23 28.50
CA ALA A 47 1.54 -14.00 28.93
C ALA A 47 0.67 -14.47 27.75
N TYR A 48 0.46 -13.61 26.76
CA TYR A 48 -0.25 -13.96 25.52
C TYR A 48 0.48 -15.07 24.75
N LYS A 49 1.81 -14.96 24.58
CA LYS A 49 2.62 -15.99 23.91
C LYS A 49 2.60 -17.33 24.62
N ALA A 50 2.53 -17.32 25.96
CA ALA A 50 2.44 -18.51 26.78
C ALA A 50 0.99 -19.04 26.94
N GLU A 51 0.03 -18.42 26.24
CA GLU A 51 -1.41 -18.70 26.39
C GLU A 51 -1.94 -18.58 27.83
N GLN A 52 -1.23 -17.80 28.66
CA GLN A 52 -1.59 -17.50 30.05
C GLN A 52 -2.44 -16.21 30.10
N CYS A 53 -3.50 -16.17 29.34
CA CYS A 53 -4.44 -15.06 29.30
C CYS A 53 -5.87 -15.61 29.26
N PRO A 54 -6.89 -14.78 29.59
CA PRO A 54 -8.27 -15.21 29.54
C PRO A 54 -8.66 -15.86 28.24
N GLN A 55 -9.38 -16.98 28.27
CA GLN A 55 -9.81 -17.73 27.09
C GLN A 55 -10.61 -16.86 26.11
N GLU A 56 -11.45 -15.95 26.63
CA GLU A 56 -12.18 -14.95 25.84
C GLU A 56 -11.26 -14.13 24.92
N ILE A 57 -10.05 -13.79 25.38
CA ILE A 57 -9.08 -13.04 24.58
C ILE A 57 -8.52 -13.90 23.46
N LEU A 58 -8.19 -15.16 23.74
CA LEU A 58 -7.72 -16.10 22.71
C LEU A 58 -8.78 -16.35 21.64
N GLU A 59 -10.05 -16.45 22.05
CA GLU A 59 -11.17 -16.57 21.11
C GLU A 59 -11.38 -15.31 20.28
N TYR A 60 -11.12 -14.13 20.85
CA TYR A 60 -11.31 -12.85 20.16
C TYR A 60 -10.20 -12.50 19.18
N ILE A 61 -8.92 -12.69 19.56
CA ILE A 61 -7.78 -12.30 18.72
C ILE A 61 -6.97 -13.48 18.16
N GLY A 62 -7.29 -14.70 18.56
CA GLY A 62 -6.56 -15.92 18.22
C GLY A 62 -5.28 -16.11 19.04
N PRO A 63 -4.77 -17.34 19.17
CA PRO A 63 -3.49 -17.63 19.81
C PRO A 63 -2.29 -16.99 19.08
N CYS A 64 -1.18 -16.82 19.76
CA CYS A 64 0.04 -16.29 19.19
C CYS A 64 0.59 -17.23 18.10
N GLY A 65 0.90 -16.68 16.92
CA GLY A 65 1.41 -17.47 15.78
C GLY A 65 0.33 -18.22 14.99
N GLN A 66 -0.92 -18.20 15.43
CA GLN A 66 -2.04 -18.80 14.71
C GLN A 66 -2.84 -17.76 13.91
N PRO A 67 -3.62 -18.19 12.90
CA PRO A 67 -4.56 -17.32 12.22
C PRO A 67 -5.50 -16.61 13.20
N ALA A 68 -5.87 -15.37 12.88
CA ALA A 68 -6.88 -14.67 13.65
C ALA A 68 -8.29 -15.19 13.32
N PRO A 69 -9.24 -15.17 14.27
CA PRO A 69 -10.62 -15.54 14.00
C PRO A 69 -11.39 -14.48 13.18
N PHE A 70 -10.73 -13.41 12.78
CA PHE A 70 -11.28 -12.35 11.94
C PHE A 70 -10.34 -12.04 10.78
N GLN A 71 -10.86 -11.38 9.76
CA GLN A 71 -10.11 -10.98 8.57
C GLN A 71 -10.17 -9.46 8.38
N ILE A 72 -9.05 -8.89 7.93
CA ILE A 72 -9.02 -7.52 7.41
C ILE A 72 -9.30 -7.61 5.92
N THR A 73 -10.47 -7.15 5.50
CA THR A 73 -10.93 -7.26 4.10
C THR A 73 -10.38 -6.14 3.21
N ALA A 74 -10.11 -4.97 3.78
CA ALA A 74 -9.56 -3.83 3.04
C ALA A 74 -8.80 -2.88 3.96
N VAL A 75 -7.86 -2.15 3.37
CA VAL A 75 -7.19 -1.00 3.99
C VAL A 75 -7.64 0.23 3.21
N LEU A 76 -8.36 1.11 3.89
CA LEU A 76 -8.89 2.32 3.30
C LEU A 76 -8.22 3.53 3.94
N MET A 77 -8.04 4.59 3.16
CA MET A 77 -7.57 5.88 3.66
C MET A 77 -8.71 6.88 3.64
N ARG A 78 -8.85 7.63 4.72
CA ARG A 78 -9.77 8.77 4.76
C ARG A 78 -9.00 10.04 4.47
N CYS A 79 -9.42 10.78 3.44
CA CYS A 79 -8.85 12.06 3.08
C CYS A 79 -9.99 13.06 2.80
N LYS A 80 -9.95 14.24 3.40
CA LYS A 80 -10.98 15.30 3.21
C LYS A 80 -12.43 14.80 3.39
N GLY A 81 -12.63 13.88 4.33
CA GLY A 81 -13.95 13.32 4.64
C GLY A 81 -14.39 12.14 3.76
N SER A 82 -13.72 11.86 2.66
CA SER A 82 -14.01 10.73 1.76
C SER A 82 -13.09 9.55 2.02
N LEU A 83 -13.58 8.33 1.72
CA LEU A 83 -12.81 7.09 1.80
C LEU A 83 -12.24 6.73 0.43
N TYR A 84 -10.98 6.31 0.44
CA TYR A 84 -10.23 5.90 -0.74
C TYR A 84 -9.65 4.50 -0.54
N ALA A 85 -9.65 3.72 -1.61
CA ALA A 85 -9.00 2.42 -1.71
C ALA A 85 -7.84 2.50 -2.71
N PRO A 86 -6.85 1.60 -2.63
CA PRO A 86 -5.87 1.45 -3.70
C PRO A 86 -6.58 1.20 -5.03
N CYS A 87 -6.15 1.90 -6.08
CA CYS A 87 -6.74 1.73 -7.39
C CYS A 87 -6.48 0.32 -7.93
N PRO A 88 -7.47 -0.35 -8.52
CA PRO A 88 -7.26 -1.66 -9.13
C PRO A 88 -6.13 -1.66 -10.16
N ALA A 89 -5.28 -2.68 -10.13
CA ALA A 89 -4.12 -2.77 -11.02
C ALA A 89 -4.49 -2.84 -12.51
N ASN A 90 -5.71 -3.24 -12.83
CA ASN A 90 -6.24 -3.31 -14.19
C ASN A 90 -6.92 -2.01 -14.66
N TRP A 91 -6.79 -0.92 -13.90
CA TRP A 91 -7.33 0.38 -14.26
C TRP A 91 -6.24 1.26 -14.87
N PHE A 92 -6.60 1.91 -15.97
CA PHE A 92 -5.74 2.76 -16.78
C PHE A 92 -6.52 3.99 -17.24
N VAL A 93 -5.81 4.98 -17.74
CA VAL A 93 -6.38 6.14 -18.43
C VAL A 93 -5.58 6.41 -19.71
N ASP A 94 -6.22 7.03 -20.70
CA ASP A 94 -5.56 7.42 -21.94
C ASP A 94 -4.55 8.57 -21.66
N LYS A 95 -3.31 8.38 -22.09
CA LYS A 95 -2.26 9.41 -21.97
C LYS A 95 -2.52 10.62 -22.85
N LYS A 96 -3.14 10.42 -24.01
CA LYS A 96 -3.34 11.46 -25.04
C LYS A 96 -4.54 12.34 -24.77
N GLU A 97 -5.45 11.90 -23.91
CA GLU A 97 -6.63 12.70 -23.56
C GLU A 97 -6.18 13.96 -22.81
N LYS A 98 -6.46 15.14 -23.38
CA LYS A 98 -6.10 16.43 -22.76
C LYS A 98 -7.01 16.65 -21.55
N THR A 99 -6.40 16.99 -20.42
CA THR A 99 -7.13 17.43 -19.25
C THR A 99 -7.45 18.93 -19.37
N SER A 100 -8.61 19.33 -18.88
CA SER A 100 -9.03 20.74 -18.78
C SER A 100 -8.26 21.52 -17.69
N GLN A 101 -7.50 20.82 -16.85
CA GLN A 101 -6.70 21.47 -15.80
C GLN A 101 -5.32 21.87 -16.33
N PRO A 102 -4.88 23.13 -16.09
CA PRO A 102 -3.54 23.55 -16.46
C PRO A 102 -2.52 22.76 -15.64
N ALA A 103 -1.56 22.13 -16.34
CA ALA A 103 -0.42 21.48 -15.71
C ALA A 103 0.45 22.55 -15.02
N ASN A 104 0.29 22.69 -13.70
CA ASN A 104 1.20 23.48 -12.89
C ASN A 104 2.44 22.65 -12.58
N SER A 105 3.42 22.68 -13.47
CA SER A 105 4.72 22.01 -13.42
C SER A 105 4.91 20.84 -14.40
N GLU A 106 6.07 20.76 -14.94
CA GLU A 106 6.47 19.97 -16.12
C GLU A 106 6.32 18.44 -16.02
N ASP A 107 5.86 17.85 -14.91
CA ASP A 107 5.77 16.40 -14.73
C ASP A 107 4.53 15.88 -13.99
N THR A 108 3.55 16.71 -13.70
CA THR A 108 2.38 16.24 -12.92
C THR A 108 1.27 15.74 -13.83
N PHE A 109 1.30 14.46 -14.10
CA PHE A 109 0.17 13.78 -14.72
C PHE A 109 -1.05 13.86 -13.79
N SER A 110 -2.10 14.57 -14.22
CA SER A 110 -3.40 14.56 -13.56
C SER A 110 -4.33 13.56 -14.25
N PRO A 111 -4.82 12.53 -13.53
CA PRO A 111 -5.77 11.58 -14.11
C PRO A 111 -7.21 12.11 -14.15
N GLY A 112 -7.49 13.28 -13.57
CA GLY A 112 -8.82 13.89 -13.60
C GLY A 112 -9.28 14.21 -15.02
N ASP A 113 -10.59 14.15 -15.26
CA ASP A 113 -11.24 14.36 -16.57
C ASP A 113 -10.84 13.37 -17.68
N ARG A 114 -10.17 12.27 -17.32
CA ARG A 114 -9.76 11.24 -18.27
C ARG A 114 -10.71 10.05 -18.25
N THR A 115 -10.85 9.43 -19.41
CA THR A 115 -11.65 8.21 -19.57
C THR A 115 -10.98 7.03 -18.87
N LEU A 116 -11.75 6.29 -18.07
CA LEU A 116 -11.31 5.04 -17.48
C LEU A 116 -11.20 3.98 -18.57
N LEU A 117 -10.02 3.41 -18.70
CA LEU A 117 -9.75 2.22 -19.50
C LEU A 117 -9.53 1.04 -18.56
N ARG A 118 -10.03 -0.12 -18.92
CA ARG A 118 -9.79 -1.35 -18.16
C ARG A 118 -9.02 -2.33 -19.01
N ALA A 119 -7.98 -2.92 -18.42
CA ALA A 119 -7.36 -4.06 -19.04
C ALA A 119 -8.32 -5.26 -18.92
N GLU A 120 -8.51 -5.93 -20.01
CA GLU A 120 -9.41 -7.09 -20.15
C GLU A 120 -8.60 -8.34 -20.51
N LEU A 121 -9.16 -9.49 -20.27
CA LEU A 121 -8.59 -10.73 -20.77
C LEU A 121 -8.66 -10.71 -22.30
N PRO A 122 -7.60 -11.18 -22.99
CA PRO A 122 -7.62 -11.25 -24.44
C PRO A 122 -8.75 -12.14 -24.93
N ALA A 123 -9.22 -11.86 -26.14
CA ALA A 123 -10.23 -12.70 -26.79
C ALA A 123 -9.76 -14.18 -26.88
N PRO A 124 -10.67 -15.16 -26.82
CA PRO A 124 -10.32 -16.59 -26.84
C PRO A 124 -9.40 -16.99 -28.00
N GLU A 125 -9.54 -16.34 -29.15
CA GLU A 125 -8.69 -16.61 -30.31
C GLU A 125 -7.23 -16.17 -30.08
N ALA A 126 -7.01 -15.10 -29.32
CA ALA A 126 -5.67 -14.64 -28.94
C ALA A 126 -5.07 -15.46 -27.80
N ALA A 127 -5.89 -16.14 -27.02
CA ALA A 127 -5.44 -16.99 -25.90
C ALA A 127 -4.59 -18.18 -26.35
N SER A 128 -4.71 -18.63 -27.61
CA SER A 128 -3.90 -19.71 -28.18
C SER A 128 -2.41 -19.35 -28.33
N LEU A 129 -2.07 -18.06 -28.30
CA LEU A 129 -0.69 -17.56 -28.38
C LEU A 129 -0.01 -17.43 -27.01
N LEU A 130 -0.71 -17.78 -25.92
CA LEU A 130 -0.23 -17.52 -24.57
C LEU A 130 0.50 -18.72 -23.98
N LEU A 131 1.55 -18.42 -23.24
CA LEU A 131 2.43 -19.41 -22.64
C LEU A 131 1.70 -20.25 -21.59
N HIS A 132 1.74 -21.58 -21.79
CA HIS A 132 1.34 -22.52 -20.77
C HIS A 132 2.41 -22.62 -19.69
N SER A 133 2.07 -22.38 -18.44
CA SER A 133 2.93 -22.66 -17.30
C SER A 133 2.42 -23.88 -16.56
N SER A 134 3.31 -24.58 -15.86
CA SER A 134 2.96 -25.72 -14.98
C SER A 134 2.01 -25.35 -13.83
N ALA A 135 1.85 -24.05 -13.56
CA ALA A 135 0.95 -23.51 -12.52
C ALA A 135 -0.44 -23.13 -13.05
N GLY A 136 -0.74 -23.42 -14.32
CA GLY A 136 -1.98 -23.02 -14.99
C GLY A 136 -1.72 -21.91 -16.02
N THR A 137 -2.75 -21.61 -16.83
CA THR A 137 -2.68 -20.57 -17.85
C THR A 137 -2.98 -19.22 -17.21
N ALA A 138 -1.94 -18.43 -16.96
CA ALA A 138 -2.09 -17.02 -16.62
C ALA A 138 -2.20 -16.21 -17.90
N LEU A 139 -3.38 -15.68 -18.20
CA LEU A 139 -3.60 -14.81 -19.34
C LEU A 139 -3.19 -13.38 -18.94
N PRO A 140 -2.25 -12.72 -19.67
CA PRO A 140 -1.99 -11.32 -19.44
C PRO A 140 -3.21 -10.49 -19.79
N MET A 141 -3.51 -9.50 -18.96
CA MET A 141 -4.55 -8.53 -19.30
C MET A 141 -4.01 -7.56 -20.35
N VAL A 142 -4.82 -7.24 -21.32
CA VAL A 142 -4.45 -6.36 -22.45
C VAL A 142 -5.14 -5.01 -22.28
N CYS A 143 -4.40 -3.95 -22.51
CA CYS A 143 -4.88 -2.57 -22.52
C CYS A 143 -4.33 -1.85 -23.76
N ALA A 144 -4.89 -0.68 -24.07
CA ALA A 144 -4.42 0.13 -25.20
C ALA A 144 -2.94 0.57 -25.02
N ASP A 145 -2.19 0.68 -26.10
CA ASP A 145 -0.75 0.99 -26.08
C ASP A 145 -0.41 2.34 -25.41
N ASP A 146 -1.31 3.31 -25.52
CA ASP A 146 -1.15 4.65 -24.92
C ASP A 146 -1.76 4.76 -23.51
N ALA A 147 -2.08 3.66 -22.88
CA ALA A 147 -2.67 3.66 -21.54
C ALA A 147 -1.63 3.91 -20.46
N LYS A 148 -1.99 4.71 -19.45
CA LYS A 148 -1.21 4.93 -18.22
C LYS A 148 -1.89 4.23 -17.06
N SER A 149 -1.14 3.37 -16.36
CA SER A 149 -1.62 2.65 -15.18
C SER A 149 -1.98 3.61 -14.03
N LEU A 150 -3.06 3.29 -13.34
CA LEU A 150 -3.51 3.94 -12.11
C LEU A 150 -3.09 3.20 -10.83
N ALA A 151 -2.24 2.18 -10.91
CA ALA A 151 -1.86 1.35 -9.76
C ALA A 151 -1.19 2.13 -8.61
N THR A 152 -0.62 3.32 -8.89
CA THR A 152 -0.03 4.21 -7.86
C THR A 152 -1.01 5.25 -7.33
N TYR A 153 -2.27 5.20 -7.76
CA TYR A 153 -3.32 6.11 -7.32
C TYR A 153 -4.27 5.42 -6.34
N TRP A 154 -4.99 6.26 -5.62
CA TRP A 154 -6.08 5.84 -4.74
C TRP A 154 -7.39 6.35 -5.30
N VAL A 155 -8.38 5.49 -5.37
CA VAL A 155 -9.69 5.81 -5.93
C VAL A 155 -10.72 5.95 -4.82
N ARG A 156 -11.60 6.95 -4.95
CA ARG A 156 -12.73 7.11 -4.03
C ARG A 156 -13.60 5.85 -4.02
N LEU A 157 -14.01 5.41 -2.85
CA LEU A 157 -14.71 4.14 -2.66
C LEU A 157 -16.00 4.03 -3.49
N ASP A 158 -16.71 5.15 -3.69
CA ASP A 158 -17.90 5.19 -4.54
C ASP A 158 -17.60 4.85 -5.99
N CYS A 159 -16.46 5.36 -6.50
CA CYS A 159 -16.00 5.07 -7.86
C CYS A 159 -15.53 3.62 -8.00
N LEU A 160 -15.01 3.01 -6.93
CA LEU A 160 -14.67 1.59 -6.94
C LEU A 160 -15.92 0.71 -7.08
N ASN A 161 -16.98 1.05 -6.35
CA ASN A 161 -18.25 0.33 -6.38
C ASN A 161 -19.04 0.55 -7.68
N ARG A 162 -18.96 1.78 -8.23
CA ARG A 162 -19.60 2.19 -9.49
C ARG A 162 -18.59 2.94 -10.35
N PRO A 163 -17.76 2.21 -11.10
CA PRO A 163 -16.69 2.81 -11.89
C PRO A 163 -17.26 3.82 -12.90
N PRO A 164 -16.75 5.05 -12.89
CA PRO A 164 -17.20 6.09 -13.80
C PRO A 164 -16.65 5.84 -15.21
N VAL A 165 -17.28 6.44 -16.22
CA VAL A 165 -16.70 6.49 -17.57
C VAL A 165 -15.52 7.46 -17.58
N LYS A 166 -15.66 8.60 -16.91
CA LYS A 166 -14.60 9.60 -16.69
C LYS A 166 -14.49 9.93 -15.21
N PHE A 167 -13.27 10.14 -14.75
CA PHE A 167 -13.02 10.58 -13.38
C PHE A 167 -13.28 12.07 -13.23
N ALA A 168 -13.96 12.46 -12.17
CA ALA A 168 -14.09 13.83 -11.75
C ALA A 168 -12.94 14.25 -10.82
N ALA A 169 -12.82 15.54 -10.59
CA ALA A 169 -11.85 16.08 -9.62
C ALA A 169 -12.09 15.46 -8.22
N GLY A 170 -11.05 14.91 -7.61
CA GLY A 170 -11.12 14.26 -6.31
C GLY A 170 -11.60 12.80 -6.33
N ASP A 171 -11.89 12.21 -7.48
CA ASP A 171 -12.17 10.77 -7.58
C ASP A 171 -10.90 9.93 -7.42
N LEU A 172 -9.76 10.50 -7.80
CA LEU A 172 -8.44 9.89 -7.68
C LEU A 172 -7.52 10.78 -6.85
N LEU A 173 -6.73 10.17 -6.00
CA LEU A 173 -5.66 10.81 -5.25
C LEU A 173 -4.33 10.18 -5.65
N ALA A 174 -3.34 11.01 -5.91
CA ALA A 174 -1.98 10.55 -6.02
C ALA A 174 -1.44 10.12 -4.63
N GLN A 175 -0.51 9.19 -4.61
CA GLN A 175 0.11 8.72 -3.37
C GLN A 175 0.77 9.87 -2.58
N SER A 176 1.33 10.86 -3.28
CA SER A 176 1.88 12.08 -2.72
C SER A 176 0.86 13.01 -2.04
N GLU A 177 -0.43 12.81 -2.26
CA GLU A 177 -1.48 13.55 -1.55
C GLU A 177 -1.85 12.90 -0.21
N LEU A 178 -1.48 11.65 0.00
CA LEU A 178 -1.75 10.89 1.22
C LEU A 178 -0.61 10.98 2.23
N TYR A 179 0.63 10.95 1.78
CA TYR A 179 1.77 10.97 2.68
C TYR A 179 3.01 11.61 2.03
N ASP A 180 3.92 12.03 2.89
CA ASP A 180 5.27 12.44 2.53
C ASP A 180 6.26 11.38 3.00
N THR A 181 7.37 11.23 2.26
CA THR A 181 8.49 10.38 2.67
C THR A 181 9.51 11.19 3.44
N GLU A 182 9.99 10.63 4.55
CA GLU A 182 10.98 11.27 5.43
C GLU A 182 12.19 10.34 5.55
N PRO A 183 13.27 10.59 4.80
CA PRO A 183 14.49 9.81 4.92
C PRO A 183 15.19 10.13 6.26
N ARG A 184 15.54 9.10 7.02
CA ARG A 184 16.27 9.18 8.28
C ARG A 184 17.52 8.36 8.20
N THR A 185 18.65 9.01 8.39
CA THR A 185 19.93 8.33 8.45
C THR A 185 20.22 7.86 9.87
N GLY A 186 20.51 6.59 10.02
CA GLY A 186 21.01 5.97 11.24
C GLY A 186 22.47 5.56 11.09
N ILE A 187 23.18 5.59 12.20
CA ILE A 187 24.55 5.09 12.29
C ILE A 187 24.67 4.11 13.45
N ALA A 188 25.43 3.04 13.25
CA ALA A 188 25.79 2.18 14.37
C ALA A 188 27.01 2.74 15.09
N ILE A 189 26.90 2.86 16.40
CA ILE A 189 28.00 3.28 17.27
C ILE A 189 28.44 2.11 18.15
N ASP A 190 29.74 2.01 18.43
CA ASP A 190 30.28 1.03 19.36
C ASP A 190 30.08 1.46 20.84
N TYR A 191 30.53 0.63 21.76
CA TYR A 191 30.46 0.90 23.19
C TYR A 191 31.29 2.12 23.62
N LYS A 192 32.31 2.54 22.81
CA LYS A 192 33.10 3.73 22.97
C LYS A 192 32.50 4.98 22.30
N ARG A 193 31.27 4.88 21.80
CA ARG A 193 30.54 5.92 21.02
C ARG A 193 31.27 6.33 19.73
N LYS A 194 32.06 5.44 19.15
CA LYS A 194 32.67 5.66 17.85
C LYS A 194 31.76 5.05 16.77
N VAL A 195 31.66 5.75 15.65
CA VAL A 195 30.90 5.25 14.47
C VAL A 195 31.60 4.00 13.96
N GLN A 196 30.83 2.94 13.77
CA GLN A 196 31.31 1.71 13.13
C GLN A 196 31.36 1.93 11.62
N GLU A 197 32.54 1.72 11.04
CA GLU A 197 32.76 1.89 9.61
C GLU A 197 31.81 0.98 8.80
N GLY A 198 31.27 1.51 7.70
CA GLY A 198 30.36 0.76 6.82
C GLY A 198 28.94 0.53 7.39
N LYS A 199 28.62 1.06 8.58
CA LYS A 199 27.31 0.87 9.22
C LYS A 199 26.46 2.15 9.27
N ILE A 200 26.41 2.84 8.13
CA ILE A 200 25.47 3.92 7.89
C ILE A 200 24.32 3.36 7.07
N TYR A 201 23.09 3.60 7.51
CA TYR A 201 21.89 3.18 6.78
C TYR A 201 20.89 4.34 6.72
N THR A 202 20.09 4.36 5.68
CA THR A 202 18.98 5.31 5.54
C THR A 202 17.66 4.53 5.55
N ALA A 203 16.77 4.90 6.46
CA ALA A 203 15.42 4.38 6.53
C ALA A 203 14.44 5.44 6.03
N VAL A 204 13.57 5.12 5.09
CA VAL A 204 12.54 6.04 4.61
C VAL A 204 11.27 5.80 5.40
N HIS A 205 10.86 6.78 6.17
CA HIS A 205 9.63 6.79 6.93
C HIS A 205 8.51 7.42 6.14
N ILE A 206 7.27 7.02 6.41
CA ILE A 206 6.05 7.60 5.89
C ILE A 206 5.47 8.51 6.96
N ARG A 207 5.12 9.73 6.58
CA ARG A 207 4.35 10.66 7.39
C ARG A 207 3.03 10.96 6.67
N LEU A 208 1.92 10.53 7.23
CA LEU A 208 0.60 10.89 6.69
C LEU A 208 0.43 12.41 6.71
N ARG A 209 -0.15 12.94 5.64
CA ARG A 209 -0.45 14.36 5.54
C ARG A 209 -1.58 14.77 6.50
N PRO A 210 -1.64 16.04 6.91
CA PRO A 210 -2.72 16.54 7.74
C PRO A 210 -4.09 16.25 7.11
N GLY A 211 -5.02 15.71 7.91
CA GLY A 211 -6.37 15.34 7.44
C GLY A 211 -6.47 13.98 6.73
N VAL A 212 -5.37 13.23 6.65
CA VAL A 212 -5.35 11.83 6.19
C VAL A 212 -5.31 10.91 7.41
N THR A 213 -6.21 9.92 7.44
CA THR A 213 -6.30 8.91 8.51
C THR A 213 -6.63 7.54 7.94
#